data_bb5d43518eda1c66227ebf7b08fd8442
#
_entry.id   bb5d43518eda1c66227ebf7b08fd8442
#
_cell.length_a   1.000
_cell.length_b   1.000
_cell.length_c   1.000
_cell.angle_alpha   90.00
_cell.angle_beta   90.00
_cell.angle_gamma   90.00
#
_symmetry.space_group_name_H-M   'P 1'
#
loop_
_entity.id
_entity.type
_entity.pdbx_description
1 polymer ?
#
loop_
_entity_poly.entity_id
_entity_poly.type
_entity_poly.pdbx_seq_one_letter_code
_entity_poly.pdbx_strand_id
1 'polypeptide(L)'
;TEVDTLSLHDALPISYFGDGAANQGQIYGTFNMASLWKLPVVFIIENNQYAMGTSIDRASSTLKLFSRGQAFNIPGQLVDGMDVLKVSKATELAAKNCRDGNGPYILEMNTYRYKGHSMSDPAKYRTREEVQNIKDKKDPIENFQKYLLKQGVKENEFKNIDQKIKG
;
A
#
# COMPACT_ATOMS: atom_id res chain seq x y z
N THR A 1 -19.48 -35.69 11.79
CA THR A 1 -18.85 -34.95 10.68
C THR A 1 -18.78 -33.51 11.09
N GLU A 2 -17.64 -33.13 11.68
CA GLU A 2 -17.29 -31.73 11.85
C GLU A 2 -17.18 -31.13 10.44
N VAL A 3 -18.12 -30.28 10.08
CA VAL A 3 -17.96 -29.39 8.95
C VAL A 3 -16.92 -28.39 9.43
N ASP A 4 -15.70 -28.49 8.93
CA ASP A 4 -14.71 -27.41 9.02
C ASP A 4 -15.32 -26.15 8.36
N THR A 5 -16.10 -25.41 9.12
CA THR A 5 -16.43 -24.07 8.76
C THR A 5 -15.13 -23.30 8.84
N LEU A 6 -14.50 -23.05 7.69
CA LEU A 6 -13.43 -22.08 7.59
C LEU A 6 -13.90 -20.83 8.38
N SER A 7 -13.31 -20.64 9.54
CA SER A 7 -13.61 -19.50 10.37
C SER A 7 -13.34 -18.23 9.55
N LEU A 8 -14.19 -17.22 9.64
CA LEU A 8 -13.93 -15.90 9.05
C LEU A 8 -12.57 -15.34 9.48
N HIS A 9 -11.99 -15.87 10.55
CA HIS A 9 -10.67 -15.53 11.08
C HIS A 9 -9.50 -16.23 10.37
N ASP A 10 -9.75 -17.30 9.59
CA ASP A 10 -8.69 -17.99 8.84
C ASP A 10 -8.36 -17.26 7.54
N ALA A 11 -9.32 -16.53 6.97
CA ALA A 11 -9.08 -15.65 5.84
C ALA A 11 -8.48 -14.32 6.34
N LEU A 12 -7.51 -13.78 5.58
CA LEU A 12 -6.96 -12.45 5.80
C LEU A 12 -7.32 -11.54 4.62
N PRO A 13 -8.48 -10.89 4.62
CA PRO A 13 -8.84 -9.96 3.57
C PRO A 13 -7.88 -8.76 3.55
N ILE A 14 -7.46 -8.36 2.35
CA ILE A 14 -6.67 -7.16 2.13
C ILE A 14 -7.48 -6.24 1.24
N SER A 15 -7.77 -5.04 1.73
CA SER A 15 -8.54 -4.03 1.00
C SER A 15 -7.62 -2.91 0.53
N TYR A 16 -7.48 -2.75 -0.78
CA TYR A 16 -6.69 -1.69 -1.40
C TYR A 16 -7.58 -0.54 -1.85
N PHE A 17 -7.19 0.70 -1.55
CA PHE A 17 -7.83 1.90 -2.06
C PHE A 17 -6.87 3.09 -2.08
N GLY A 18 -7.11 4.05 -2.97
CA GLY A 18 -6.27 5.23 -3.11
C GLY A 18 -6.57 6.32 -2.07
N ASP A 19 -5.70 7.32 -2.01
CA ASP A 19 -5.83 8.51 -1.16
C ASP A 19 -7.15 9.27 -1.37
N GLY A 20 -7.64 9.33 -2.61
CA GLY A 20 -8.95 9.94 -2.91
C GLY A 20 -10.12 9.14 -2.33
N ALA A 21 -10.11 7.82 -2.50
CA ALA A 21 -11.16 6.95 -1.96
C ALA A 21 -11.17 6.95 -0.42
N ALA A 22 -10.03 7.19 0.22
CA ALA A 22 -9.95 7.34 1.67
C ALA A 22 -10.82 8.47 2.24
N ASN A 23 -11.28 9.41 1.41
CA ASN A 23 -12.19 10.49 1.82
C ASN A 23 -13.68 10.12 1.74
N GLN A 24 -14.02 8.93 1.24
CA GLN A 24 -15.42 8.51 1.14
C GLN A 24 -15.98 8.10 2.50
N GLY A 25 -17.24 8.49 2.77
CA GLY A 25 -17.91 8.18 4.04
C GLY A 25 -18.03 6.68 4.35
N GLN A 26 -18.16 5.83 3.33
CA GLN A 26 -18.25 4.39 3.46
C GLN A 26 -17.01 3.77 4.13
N ILE A 27 -15.83 4.36 3.94
CA ILE A 27 -14.59 3.90 4.59
C ILE A 27 -14.73 3.97 6.11
N TYR A 28 -15.29 5.03 6.66
CA TYR A 28 -15.44 5.20 8.10
C TYR A 28 -16.46 4.23 8.69
N GLY A 29 -17.56 3.97 8.00
CA GLY A 29 -18.50 2.92 8.37
C GLY A 29 -17.85 1.53 8.39
N THR A 30 -17.03 1.24 7.37
CA THR A 30 -16.28 -0.01 7.27
C THR A 30 -15.26 -0.15 8.40
N PHE A 31 -14.54 0.92 8.74
CA PHE A 31 -13.61 0.92 9.88
C PHE A 31 -14.31 0.63 11.19
N ASN A 32 -15.47 1.27 11.43
CA ASN A 32 -16.26 1.02 12.63
C ASN A 32 -16.69 -0.45 12.75
N MET A 33 -17.24 -1.02 11.68
CA MET A 33 -17.69 -2.42 11.68
C MET A 33 -16.51 -3.39 11.84
N ALA A 34 -15.43 -3.17 11.10
CA ALA A 34 -14.24 -4.03 11.17
C ALA A 34 -13.61 -4.02 12.57
N SER A 35 -13.55 -2.87 13.21
CA SER A 35 -13.03 -2.74 14.58
C SER A 35 -13.97 -3.39 15.60
N LEU A 36 -15.28 -3.09 15.52
CA LEU A 36 -16.30 -3.61 16.44
C LEU A 36 -16.32 -5.14 16.47
N TRP A 37 -16.20 -5.76 15.29
CA TRP A 37 -16.23 -7.21 15.14
C TRP A 37 -14.84 -7.85 15.15
N LYS A 38 -13.77 -7.06 15.35
CA LYS A 38 -12.37 -7.51 15.33
C LYS A 38 -12.03 -8.32 14.08
N LEU A 39 -12.53 -7.87 12.91
CA LEU A 39 -12.29 -8.57 11.66
C LEU A 39 -10.80 -8.53 11.30
N PRO A 40 -10.22 -9.64 10.82
CA PRO A 40 -8.81 -9.72 10.43
C PRO A 40 -8.57 -9.08 9.05
N VAL A 41 -8.77 -7.76 8.94
CA VAL A 41 -8.66 -7.02 7.68
C VAL A 41 -7.44 -6.12 7.69
N VAL A 42 -6.62 -6.17 6.66
CA VAL A 42 -5.58 -5.17 6.41
C VAL A 42 -6.10 -4.17 5.38
N PHE A 43 -6.23 -2.93 5.77
CA PHE A 43 -6.56 -1.81 4.90
C PHE A 43 -5.27 -1.19 4.36
N ILE A 44 -5.10 -1.18 3.04
CA ILE A 44 -3.94 -0.58 2.38
C ILE A 44 -4.38 0.67 1.63
N ILE A 45 -3.87 1.81 2.05
CA ILE A 45 -4.10 3.10 1.39
C ILE A 45 -2.91 3.36 0.47
N GLU A 46 -3.11 3.28 -0.84
CA GLU A 46 -2.11 3.65 -1.84
C GLU A 46 -2.08 5.18 -1.99
N ASN A 47 -1.23 5.82 -1.19
CA ASN A 47 -1.10 7.27 -1.19
C ASN A 47 -0.04 7.71 -2.21
N ASN A 48 -0.49 7.99 -3.44
CA ASN A 48 0.36 8.53 -4.50
C ASN A 48 0.26 10.06 -4.62
N GLN A 49 -0.34 10.73 -3.63
CA GLN A 49 -0.51 12.18 -3.48
C GLN A 49 -1.56 12.82 -4.40
N TYR A 50 -2.18 12.05 -5.32
CA TYR A 50 -3.13 12.61 -6.29
C TYR A 50 -4.29 11.67 -6.57
N ALA A 51 -5.51 12.11 -6.29
CA ALA A 51 -6.75 11.51 -6.77
C ALA A 51 -7.07 12.12 -8.15
N MET A 52 -6.82 11.39 -9.24
CA MET A 52 -6.76 11.93 -10.60
C MET A 52 -5.77 13.10 -10.67
N GLY A 53 -6.21 14.33 -10.85
CA GLY A 53 -5.41 15.54 -10.85
C GLY A 53 -5.53 16.40 -9.57
N THR A 54 -6.30 15.94 -8.57
CA THR A 54 -6.46 16.68 -7.31
C THR A 54 -5.44 16.19 -6.29
N SER A 55 -4.60 17.10 -5.81
CA SER A 55 -3.61 16.78 -4.78
C SER A 55 -4.26 16.56 -3.43
N ILE A 56 -3.63 15.72 -2.60
CA ILE A 56 -4.14 15.34 -1.29
C ILE A 56 -4.25 16.53 -0.32
N ASP A 57 -3.33 17.48 -0.38
CA ASP A 57 -3.32 18.69 0.45
C ASP A 57 -4.50 19.62 0.17
N ARG A 58 -5.08 19.55 -1.03
CA ARG A 58 -6.30 20.28 -1.39
C ARG A 58 -7.60 19.55 -1.01
N ALA A 59 -7.53 18.23 -0.81
CA ALA A 59 -8.70 17.38 -0.62
C ALA A 59 -8.83 16.84 0.80
N SER A 60 -7.79 16.95 1.62
CA SER A 60 -7.70 16.28 2.92
C SER A 60 -7.23 17.21 4.01
N SER A 61 -7.96 17.27 5.12
CA SER A 61 -7.56 18.07 6.30
C SER A 61 -6.36 17.48 7.04
N THR A 62 -6.06 16.20 6.83
CA THR A 62 -4.86 15.52 7.36
C THR A 62 -4.16 14.77 6.25
N LEU A 63 -2.84 14.89 6.22
CA LEU A 63 -1.99 14.18 5.26
C LEU A 63 -1.54 12.79 5.77
N LYS A 64 -1.83 12.47 7.03
CA LYS A 64 -1.57 11.16 7.64
C LYS A 64 -2.84 10.32 7.57
N LEU A 65 -3.10 9.69 6.44
CA LEU A 65 -4.36 8.98 6.22
C LEU A 65 -4.51 7.76 7.14
N PHE A 66 -3.42 7.08 7.49
CA PHE A 66 -3.46 5.97 8.44
C PHE A 66 -4.00 6.37 9.82
N SER A 67 -3.81 7.63 10.22
CA SER A 67 -4.29 8.12 11.53
C SER A 67 -5.82 8.20 11.65
N ARG A 68 -6.54 8.12 10.53
CA ARG A 68 -8.01 8.10 10.52
C ARG A 68 -8.59 6.88 11.23
N GLY A 69 -7.85 5.79 11.27
CA GLY A 69 -8.23 4.60 12.03
C GLY A 69 -8.26 4.80 13.54
N GLN A 70 -7.56 5.80 14.07
CA GLN A 70 -7.48 6.05 15.51
C GLN A 70 -8.85 6.35 16.14
N ALA A 71 -9.75 7.00 15.39
CA ALA A 71 -11.13 7.25 15.84
C ALA A 71 -11.94 5.96 16.07
N PHE A 72 -11.47 4.84 15.52
CA PHE A 72 -12.09 3.51 15.62
C PHE A 72 -11.18 2.51 16.34
N ASN A 73 -10.16 2.97 17.06
CA ASN A 73 -9.16 2.13 17.72
C ASN A 73 -8.42 1.17 16.79
N ILE A 74 -8.29 1.51 15.50
CA ILE A 74 -7.54 0.72 14.54
C ILE A 74 -6.10 1.22 14.50
N PRO A 75 -5.10 0.38 14.81
CA PRO A 75 -3.70 0.73 14.66
C PRO A 75 -3.34 0.92 13.18
N GLY A 76 -2.38 1.79 12.92
CA GLY A 76 -1.90 2.01 11.56
C GLY A 76 -0.55 2.70 11.53
N GLN A 77 0.10 2.65 10.36
CA GLN A 77 1.40 3.28 10.15
C GLN A 77 1.57 3.76 8.71
N LEU A 78 2.43 4.77 8.56
CA LEU A 78 2.95 5.22 7.26
C LEU A 78 4.13 4.33 6.85
N VAL A 79 4.13 3.87 5.62
CA VAL A 79 5.18 3.02 5.03
C VAL A 79 5.71 3.68 3.76
N ASP A 80 7.02 3.66 3.58
CA ASP A 80 7.63 4.00 2.30
C ASP A 80 7.30 2.90 1.27
N GLY A 81 6.25 3.13 0.47
CA GLY A 81 5.77 2.17 -0.52
C GLY A 81 6.70 2.00 -1.73
N MET A 82 7.77 2.81 -1.81
CA MET A 82 8.83 2.66 -2.82
C MET A 82 10.00 1.79 -2.34
N ASP A 83 9.90 1.17 -1.16
CA ASP A 83 10.89 0.27 -0.58
C ASP A 83 10.24 -1.09 -0.28
N VAL A 84 10.53 -2.10 -1.11
CA VAL A 84 9.91 -3.43 -1.02
C VAL A 84 10.17 -4.12 0.32
N LEU A 85 11.33 -3.90 0.96
CA LEU A 85 11.65 -4.51 2.25
C LEU A 85 10.85 -3.88 3.39
N LYS A 86 10.64 -2.56 3.36
CA LYS A 86 9.78 -1.87 4.32
C LYS A 86 8.32 -2.29 4.16
N VAL A 87 7.85 -2.43 2.92
CA VAL A 87 6.50 -2.91 2.62
C VAL A 87 6.30 -4.32 3.15
N SER A 88 7.23 -5.26 2.86
CA SER A 88 7.17 -6.63 3.36
C SER A 88 7.08 -6.67 4.88
N LYS A 89 8.01 -6.00 5.57
CA LYS A 89 8.05 -5.96 7.04
C LYS A 89 6.77 -5.38 7.66
N ALA A 90 6.25 -4.29 7.08
CA ALA A 90 5.03 -3.67 7.57
C ALA A 90 3.80 -4.56 7.35
N THR A 91 3.74 -5.24 6.21
CA THR A 91 2.65 -6.16 5.89
C THR A 91 2.68 -7.40 6.78
N GLU A 92 3.86 -7.96 7.08
CA GLU A 92 4.01 -9.06 8.04
C GLU A 92 3.49 -8.67 9.43
N LEU A 93 3.83 -7.47 9.91
CA LEU A 93 3.36 -6.96 11.20
C LEU A 93 1.83 -6.80 11.22
N ALA A 94 1.26 -6.20 10.17
CA ALA A 94 -0.17 -6.02 10.05
C ALA A 94 -0.92 -7.36 9.98
N ALA A 95 -0.41 -8.31 9.17
CA ALA A 95 -0.98 -9.64 9.05
C ALA A 95 -0.92 -10.40 10.39
N LYS A 96 0.20 -10.31 11.11
CA LYS A 96 0.33 -10.89 12.44
C LYS A 96 -0.69 -10.29 13.41
N ASN A 97 -0.83 -8.97 13.47
CA ASN A 97 -1.83 -8.29 14.31
C ASN A 97 -3.24 -8.84 14.06
N CYS A 98 -3.61 -8.98 12.79
CA CYS A 98 -4.94 -9.50 12.43
C CYS A 98 -5.11 -10.97 12.83
N ARG A 99 -4.12 -11.83 12.58
CA ARG A 99 -4.15 -13.25 12.93
C ARG A 99 -4.13 -13.52 14.43
N ASP A 100 -3.50 -12.64 15.20
CA ASP A 100 -3.52 -12.68 16.67
C ASP A 100 -4.90 -12.26 17.27
N GLY A 101 -5.90 -11.96 16.43
CA GLY A 101 -7.25 -11.57 16.88
C GLY A 101 -7.36 -10.13 17.39
N ASN A 102 -6.36 -9.28 17.10
CA ASN A 102 -6.36 -7.88 17.55
C ASN A 102 -7.24 -6.96 16.67
N GLY A 103 -7.89 -7.52 15.63
CA GLY A 103 -8.74 -6.78 14.71
C GLY A 103 -7.98 -6.19 13.52
N PRO A 104 -8.56 -5.19 12.83
CA PRO A 104 -8.01 -4.66 11.59
C PRO A 104 -6.72 -3.85 11.80
N TYR A 105 -5.99 -3.62 10.70
CA TYR A 105 -4.80 -2.78 10.66
C TYR A 105 -4.79 -1.90 9.42
N ILE A 106 -4.25 -0.67 9.52
CA ILE A 106 -4.16 0.25 8.39
C ILE A 106 -2.69 0.46 8.01
N LEU A 107 -2.37 0.26 6.74
CA LEU A 107 -1.08 0.60 6.15
C LEU A 107 -1.28 1.71 5.12
N GLU A 108 -0.66 2.86 5.35
CA GLU A 108 -0.59 3.91 4.34
C GLU A 108 0.73 3.78 3.59
N MET A 109 0.65 3.35 2.32
CA MET A 109 1.80 3.19 1.43
C MET A 109 2.05 4.50 0.70
N ASN A 110 3.12 5.22 1.08
CA ASN A 110 3.54 6.41 0.35
C ASN A 110 4.23 5.97 -0.95
N THR A 111 3.53 6.12 -2.05
CA THR A 111 3.94 5.69 -3.39
C THR A 111 4.06 6.86 -4.35
N TYR A 112 4.46 6.59 -5.58
CA TYR A 112 4.53 7.60 -6.63
C TYR A 112 3.99 7.05 -7.96
N ARG A 113 3.09 7.78 -8.59
CA ARG A 113 2.55 7.44 -9.90
C ARG A 113 3.31 8.14 -11.00
N TYR A 114 4.08 7.39 -11.81
CA TYR A 114 4.92 7.94 -12.88
C TYR A 114 4.14 8.48 -14.09
N LYS A 115 2.96 7.94 -14.36
CA LYS A 115 2.11 8.33 -15.49
C LYS A 115 0.87 9.07 -15.01
N GLY A 116 0.11 9.65 -15.94
CA GLY A 116 -1.23 10.16 -15.66
C GLY A 116 -2.17 9.08 -15.12
N HIS A 117 -3.29 9.48 -14.56
CA HIS A 117 -4.30 8.57 -14.00
C HIS A 117 -4.90 7.65 -15.08
N SER A 118 -5.09 8.19 -16.27
CA SER A 118 -5.62 7.48 -17.44
C SER A 118 -4.86 7.89 -18.69
N MET A 119 -5.14 7.25 -19.82
CA MET A 119 -4.55 7.61 -21.12
C MET A 119 -4.89 9.05 -21.55
N SER A 120 -6.03 9.57 -21.13
CA SER A 120 -6.48 10.94 -21.42
C SER A 120 -5.95 11.99 -20.44
N ASP A 121 -5.30 11.58 -19.33
CA ASP A 121 -4.76 12.50 -18.34
C ASP A 121 -3.36 12.99 -18.77
N PRO A 122 -3.22 14.30 -19.12
CA PRO A 122 -1.95 14.85 -19.57
C PRO A 122 -0.92 15.03 -18.46
N ALA A 123 -1.25 14.66 -17.21
CA ALA A 123 -0.39 14.73 -16.01
C ALA A 123 0.26 16.11 -15.78
N LYS A 124 -0.42 17.23 -16.14
CA LYS A 124 0.12 18.61 -16.03
C LYS A 124 0.39 19.06 -14.58
N TYR A 125 -0.10 18.33 -13.60
CA TYR A 125 0.10 18.58 -12.16
C TYR A 125 1.48 18.10 -11.65
N ARG A 126 2.30 17.48 -12.51
CA ARG A 126 3.67 17.04 -12.21
C ARG A 126 4.62 17.45 -13.33
N THR A 127 5.83 17.86 -12.99
CA THR A 127 6.85 18.17 -13.99
C THR A 127 7.55 16.90 -14.47
N ARG A 128 8.06 16.92 -15.71
CA ARG A 128 8.85 15.79 -16.25
C ARG A 128 10.13 15.59 -15.44
N GLU A 129 10.74 16.68 -14.99
CA GLU A 129 11.94 16.65 -14.17
C GLU A 129 11.71 15.99 -12.81
N GLU A 130 10.60 16.31 -12.13
CA GLU A 130 10.20 15.66 -10.89
C GLU A 130 10.04 14.16 -11.09
N VAL A 131 9.28 13.74 -12.10
CA VAL A 131 9.05 12.32 -12.41
C VAL A 131 10.37 11.60 -12.68
N GLN A 132 11.27 12.19 -13.47
CA GLN A 132 12.56 11.60 -13.79
C GLN A 132 13.44 11.48 -12.54
N ASN A 133 13.51 12.52 -11.72
CA ASN A 133 14.29 12.50 -10.47
C ASN A 133 13.80 11.42 -9.49
N ILE A 134 12.48 11.24 -9.36
CA ILE A 134 11.92 10.17 -8.52
C ILE A 134 12.25 8.80 -9.10
N LYS A 135 12.09 8.63 -10.41
CA LYS A 135 12.40 7.37 -11.09
C LYS A 135 13.87 6.98 -10.92
N ASP A 136 14.79 7.92 -11.09
CA ASP A 136 16.23 7.67 -11.01
C ASP A 136 16.70 7.34 -9.57
N LYS A 137 16.03 7.91 -8.56
CA LYS A 137 16.47 7.79 -7.16
C LYS A 137 15.66 6.81 -6.33
N LYS A 138 14.38 6.63 -6.63
CA LYS A 138 13.43 5.94 -5.77
C LYS A 138 12.69 4.78 -6.44
N ASP A 139 13.06 4.39 -7.67
CA ASP A 139 12.40 3.24 -8.31
C ASP A 139 12.58 1.98 -7.45
N PRO A 140 11.50 1.33 -7.00
CA PRO A 140 11.56 0.21 -6.09
C PRO A 140 12.23 -1.03 -6.71
N ILE A 141 12.08 -1.24 -8.02
CA ILE A 141 12.66 -2.39 -8.73
C ILE A 141 14.17 -2.22 -8.81
N GLU A 142 14.64 -1.07 -9.31
CA GLU A 142 16.07 -0.81 -9.44
C GLU A 142 16.79 -0.77 -8.09
N ASN A 143 16.16 -0.15 -7.08
CA ASN A 143 16.76 -0.07 -5.74
C ASN A 143 16.84 -1.44 -5.08
N PHE A 144 15.84 -2.29 -5.25
CA PHE A 144 15.86 -3.64 -4.73
C PHE A 144 16.88 -4.52 -5.47
N GLN A 145 17.01 -4.38 -6.79
CA GLN A 145 18.05 -5.05 -7.56
C GLN A 145 19.45 -4.67 -7.06
N LYS A 146 19.72 -3.37 -6.88
CA LYS A 146 20.98 -2.87 -6.31
C LYS A 146 21.26 -3.43 -4.92
N TYR A 147 20.21 -3.56 -4.10
CA TYR A 147 20.31 -4.17 -2.77
C TYR A 147 20.71 -5.66 -2.88
N LEU A 148 20.04 -6.44 -3.73
CA LEU A 148 20.33 -7.87 -3.90
C LEU A 148 21.75 -8.12 -4.45
N LEU A 149 22.21 -7.29 -5.39
CA LEU A 149 23.60 -7.35 -5.87
C LEU A 149 24.61 -7.15 -4.74
N LYS A 150 24.36 -6.23 -3.80
CA LYS A 150 25.20 -6.04 -2.61
C LYS A 150 25.15 -7.24 -1.64
N GLN A 151 24.07 -8.01 -1.66
CA GLN A 151 23.92 -9.25 -0.89
C GLN A 151 24.56 -10.47 -1.59
N GLY A 152 25.16 -10.29 -2.77
CA GLY A 152 25.88 -11.34 -3.48
C GLY A 152 25.06 -12.09 -4.55
N VAL A 153 23.83 -11.66 -4.82
CA VAL A 153 23.03 -12.18 -5.97
C VAL A 153 23.70 -11.76 -7.27
N LYS A 154 23.86 -12.70 -8.20
CA LYS A 154 24.56 -12.45 -9.48
C LYS A 154 23.61 -11.86 -10.53
N GLU A 155 24.13 -11.00 -11.41
CA GLU A 155 23.36 -10.40 -12.51
C GLU A 155 22.66 -11.41 -13.41
N ASN A 156 23.27 -12.58 -13.62
CA ASN A 156 22.66 -13.63 -14.45
C ASN A 156 21.37 -14.18 -13.86
N GLU A 157 21.18 -14.12 -12.54
CA GLU A 157 19.96 -14.56 -11.90
C GLU A 157 18.78 -13.64 -12.24
N PHE A 158 19.03 -12.33 -12.32
CA PHE A 158 17.99 -11.37 -12.76
C PHE A 158 17.59 -11.61 -14.22
N LYS A 159 18.57 -11.87 -15.11
CA LYS A 159 18.29 -12.20 -16.52
C LYS A 159 17.44 -13.47 -16.65
N ASN A 160 17.73 -14.47 -15.82
CA ASN A 160 16.96 -15.72 -15.81
C ASN A 160 15.51 -15.50 -15.31
N ILE A 161 15.33 -14.65 -14.29
CA ILE A 161 14.00 -14.27 -13.79
C ILE A 161 13.23 -13.51 -14.88
N ASP A 162 13.85 -12.51 -15.49
CA ASP A 162 13.25 -11.73 -16.57
C ASP A 162 12.81 -12.60 -17.76
N GLN A 163 13.62 -13.58 -18.13
CA GLN A 163 13.28 -14.52 -19.20
C GLN A 163 12.09 -15.40 -18.82
N LYS A 164 12.02 -15.88 -17.58
CA LYS A 164 10.89 -16.70 -17.10
C LYS A 164 9.57 -15.93 -17.03
N ILE A 165 9.63 -14.61 -16.82
CA ILE A 165 8.42 -13.77 -16.72
C ILE A 165 7.94 -13.34 -18.12
N LYS A 166 8.86 -13.17 -19.08
CA LYS A 166 8.54 -12.72 -20.45
C LYS A 166 8.13 -13.85 -21.39
N GLY A 167 8.45 -15.08 -21.08
CA GLY A 167 8.07 -16.28 -21.85
C GLY A 167 6.79 -16.89 -21.37
#